data_dc8e06da5e4f4f29290cebbbdb8b440a
#
_entry.id   dc8e06da5e4f4f29290cebbbdb8b440a
#
_cell.length_a   1.000
_cell.length_b   1.000
_cell.length_c   1.000
_cell.angle_alpha   90.00
_cell.angle_beta   90.00
_cell.angle_gamma   90.00
#
_symmetry.space_group_name_H-M   'P 1'
#
loop_
_entity.id
_entity.type
_entity.pdbx_description
1 polymer ?
#
loop_
_entity_poly.entity_id
_entity_poly.type
_entity_poly.pdbx_seq_one_letter_code
_entity_poly.pdbx_strand_id
1 'polypeptide(L)' 'MSKPELDLDAMVQRFRERAAAVRTRTLPPVGGEERQRFIDQAQNDFQDFAIIGDADAGLDDGVLTLRIDLGGDSEG' A
#
# COMPACT_ATOMS: atom_id res chain seq x y z
N MET A 1 -24.19 -2.27 -20.50
CA MET A 1 -23.28 -3.12 -19.78
C MET A 1 -22.93 -2.54 -18.43
N SER A 2 -23.05 -3.32 -17.43
CA SER A 2 -22.75 -2.81 -16.10
C SER A 2 -21.27 -2.94 -15.80
N LYS A 3 -20.78 -2.05 -14.99
CA LYS A 3 -19.40 -2.14 -14.54
C LYS A 3 -19.28 -3.30 -13.57
N PRO A 4 -18.12 -3.93 -13.55
CA PRO A 4 -17.89 -4.92 -12.53
C PRO A 4 -17.89 -4.21 -11.17
N GLU A 5 -18.44 -4.89 -10.21
CA GLU A 5 -18.42 -4.36 -8.86
C GLU A 5 -17.02 -4.43 -8.31
N LEU A 6 -16.68 -3.43 -7.54
CA LEU A 6 -15.38 -3.43 -6.87
C LEU A 6 -15.44 -4.41 -5.71
N ASP A 7 -14.56 -5.40 -5.75
CA ASP A 7 -14.41 -6.31 -4.63
C ASP A 7 -13.43 -5.67 -3.66
N LEU A 8 -13.98 -5.00 -2.67
CA LEU A 8 -13.21 -4.19 -1.77
C LEU A 8 -12.25 -5.02 -0.93
N ASP A 9 -12.71 -6.16 -0.45
CA ASP A 9 -11.84 -7.02 0.36
C ASP A 9 -10.68 -7.54 -0.46
N ALA A 10 -10.95 -7.90 -1.71
CA ALA A 10 -9.88 -8.38 -2.60
C ALA A 10 -8.89 -7.26 -2.90
N MET A 11 -9.38 -6.04 -3.08
CA MET A 11 -8.49 -4.91 -3.33
C MET A 11 -7.55 -4.68 -2.15
N VAL A 12 -8.09 -4.65 -0.95
CA VAL A 12 -7.28 -4.45 0.25
C VAL A 12 -6.27 -5.58 0.39
N GLN A 13 -6.72 -6.82 0.13
CA GLN A 13 -5.82 -7.97 0.22
C GLN A 13 -4.68 -7.87 -0.79
N ARG A 14 -4.97 -7.40 -2.00
CA ARG A 14 -3.90 -7.22 -2.99
C ARG A 14 -2.85 -6.22 -2.53
N PHE A 15 -3.27 -5.16 -1.85
CA PHE A 15 -2.30 -4.19 -1.34
C PHE A 15 -1.46 -4.77 -0.22
N ARG A 16 -2.05 -5.61 0.63
CA ARG A 16 -1.26 -6.32 1.64
C ARG A 16 -0.22 -7.22 0.99
N GLU A 17 -0.61 -7.89 -0.08
CA GLU A 17 0.31 -8.78 -0.79
C GLU A 17 1.40 -8.00 -1.48
N ARG A 18 1.07 -6.83 -2.02
CA ARG A 18 2.08 -5.97 -2.65
C ARG A 18 3.07 -5.46 -1.63
N ALA A 19 2.60 -5.10 -0.44
CA ALA A 19 3.50 -4.67 0.62
C ALA A 19 4.46 -5.80 0.99
N ALA A 20 3.94 -7.01 1.14
CA ALA A 20 4.79 -8.15 1.48
C ALA A 20 5.80 -8.42 0.37
N ALA A 21 5.38 -8.28 -0.88
CA ALA A 21 6.26 -8.55 -2.02
C ALA A 21 7.42 -7.57 -2.09
N VAL A 22 7.24 -6.34 -1.59
CA VAL A 22 8.34 -5.38 -1.59
C VAL A 22 9.51 -5.91 -0.78
N ARG A 23 9.23 -6.61 0.32
CA ARG A 23 10.29 -7.11 1.18
C ARG A 23 11.12 -8.20 0.53
N THR A 24 10.58 -8.85 -0.49
CA THR A 24 11.31 -9.90 -1.18
C THR A 24 11.98 -9.41 -2.45
N ARG A 25 11.90 -8.11 -2.74
CA ARG A 25 12.57 -7.54 -3.91
C ARG A 25 14.07 -7.71 -3.79
N THR A 26 14.68 -8.06 -4.92
CA THR A 26 16.12 -8.13 -4.99
C THR A 26 16.65 -6.80 -5.50
N LEU A 27 17.63 -6.25 -4.80
CA LEU A 27 18.26 -5.04 -5.28
C LEU A 27 19.09 -5.38 -6.51
N PRO A 28 19.04 -4.54 -7.56
CA PRO A 28 19.92 -4.75 -8.71
C PRO A 28 21.38 -4.50 -8.30
N PRO A 29 22.33 -5.02 -9.07
CA PRO A 29 23.74 -4.87 -8.75
C PRO A 29 24.26 -3.49 -9.13
N VAL A 30 23.77 -2.48 -8.45
CA VAL A 30 24.16 -1.10 -8.65
C VAL A 30 24.66 -0.55 -7.32
N GLY A 31 25.43 0.51 -7.36
CA GLY A 31 25.96 1.11 -6.15
C GLY A 31 25.65 2.58 -6.08
N GLY A 32 26.16 3.22 -5.03
CA GLY A 32 26.10 4.65 -4.89
C GLY A 32 24.68 5.18 -4.81
N GLU A 33 24.48 6.29 -5.50
CA GLU A 33 23.19 6.97 -5.44
C GLU A 33 22.08 6.15 -6.06
N GLU A 34 22.40 5.37 -7.08
CA GLU A 34 21.39 4.57 -7.72
C GLU A 34 20.87 3.51 -6.78
N ARG A 35 21.77 2.89 -6.03
CA ARG A 35 21.34 1.90 -5.02
C ARG A 35 20.46 2.56 -3.98
N GLN A 36 20.80 3.77 -3.56
CA GLN A 36 20.00 4.46 -2.55
C GLN A 36 18.59 4.75 -3.08
N ARG A 37 18.47 5.10 -4.35
CA ARG A 37 17.15 5.32 -4.92
C ARG A 37 16.30 4.07 -4.90
N PHE A 38 16.89 2.91 -5.19
CA PHE A 38 16.13 1.66 -5.13
C PHE A 38 15.68 1.37 -3.70
N ILE A 39 16.54 1.63 -2.73
CA ILE A 39 16.18 1.43 -1.33
C ILE A 39 15.05 2.37 -0.92
N ASP A 40 15.16 3.64 -1.28
CA ASP A 40 14.14 4.63 -0.94
C ASP A 40 12.81 4.27 -1.59
N GLN A 41 12.85 3.84 -2.85
CA GLN A 41 11.63 3.46 -3.54
C GLN A 41 10.98 2.26 -2.88
N ALA A 42 11.76 1.28 -2.47
CA ALA A 42 11.21 0.11 -1.81
C ALA A 42 10.56 0.50 -0.48
N GLN A 43 11.20 1.37 0.27
CA GLN A 43 10.63 1.82 1.54
C GLN A 43 9.32 2.57 1.34
N ASN A 44 9.28 3.45 0.34
CA ASN A 44 8.06 4.19 0.05
C ASN A 44 6.96 3.26 -0.45
N ASP A 45 7.30 2.33 -1.32
CA ASP A 45 6.32 1.39 -1.83
C ASP A 45 5.74 0.54 -0.72
N PHE A 46 6.60 0.04 0.17
CA PHE A 46 6.12 -0.77 1.28
C PHE A 46 5.15 0.04 2.15
N GLN A 47 5.55 1.26 2.49
CA GLN A 47 4.71 2.10 3.32
C GLN A 47 3.37 2.37 2.66
N ASP A 48 3.38 2.74 1.38
CA ASP A 48 2.16 3.09 0.68
C ASP A 48 1.22 1.90 0.57
N PHE A 49 1.76 0.74 0.20
CA PHE A 49 0.93 -0.45 0.07
C PHE A 49 0.41 -0.92 1.42
N ALA A 50 1.25 -0.85 2.46
CA ALA A 50 0.84 -1.30 3.78
C ALA A 50 -0.25 -0.42 4.36
N ILE A 51 -0.15 0.88 4.14
CA ILE A 51 -1.17 1.80 4.63
C ILE A 51 -2.53 1.44 4.05
N ILE A 52 -2.58 1.22 2.74
CA ILE A 52 -3.85 0.87 2.11
C ILE A 52 -4.29 -0.53 2.54
N GLY A 53 -3.33 -1.46 2.69
CA GLY A 53 -3.65 -2.80 3.15
C GLY A 53 -4.21 -2.84 4.56
N ASP A 54 -3.91 -1.84 5.36
CA ASP A 54 -4.43 -1.74 6.72
C ASP A 54 -5.67 -0.87 6.83
N ALA A 55 -6.13 -0.31 5.73
CA ALA A 55 -7.24 0.62 5.77
C ALA A 55 -8.53 -0.07 6.15
N ASP A 56 -9.36 0.66 6.84
CA ASP A 56 -10.75 0.26 7.07
C ASP A 56 -11.54 0.83 5.90
N ALA A 57 -11.84 -0.01 4.94
CA ALA A 57 -12.38 0.43 3.66
C ALA A 57 -13.88 0.23 3.63
N GLY A 58 -14.58 1.19 3.06
CA GLY A 58 -16.01 1.11 2.89
C GLY A 58 -16.43 1.61 1.53
N LEU A 59 -17.49 1.02 1.01
CA LEU A 59 -18.05 1.46 -0.26
C LEU A 59 -19.53 1.73 -0.02
N ASP A 60 -19.95 2.95 -0.25
CA ASP A 60 -21.30 3.35 0.02
C ASP A 60 -21.76 4.31 -1.06
N ASP A 61 -22.83 3.93 -1.76
CA ASP A 61 -23.45 4.77 -2.78
C ASP A 61 -22.42 5.24 -3.82
N GLY A 62 -21.54 4.31 -4.22
CA GLY A 62 -20.54 4.60 -5.24
C GLY A 62 -19.34 5.38 -4.73
N VAL A 63 -19.27 5.63 -3.41
CA VAL A 63 -18.15 6.38 -2.84
C VAL A 63 -17.29 5.43 -2.04
N LEU A 64 -16.03 5.35 -2.42
CA LEU A 64 -15.05 4.54 -1.71
C LEU A 64 -14.40 5.38 -0.63
N THR A 65 -14.40 4.86 0.59
CA THR A 65 -13.78 5.54 1.72
C THR A 65 -12.72 4.64 2.32
N LEU A 66 -11.56 5.19 2.55
CA LEU A 66 -10.49 4.49 3.25
C LEU A 66 -10.18 5.27 4.52
N ARG A 67 -10.31 4.59 5.65
CA ARG A 67 -9.95 5.16 6.94
C ARG A 67 -8.66 4.53 7.40
N ILE A 68 -7.69 5.36 7.67
CA ILE A 68 -6.35 4.90 8.00
C ILE A 68 -5.93 5.58 9.28
N ASP A 69 -5.71 4.75 10.30
CA ASP A 69 -5.22 5.24 11.57
C ASP A 69 -3.70 5.09 11.53
N LEU A 70 -3.01 6.18 11.49
CA LEU A 70 -1.55 6.16 11.42
C LEU A 70 -0.88 5.99 12.77
N GLY A 71 -1.68 5.76 13.80
CA GLY A 71 -1.13 5.49 15.12
C GLY A 71 -0.55 6.71 15.79
N GLY A 72 -0.89 7.82 15.31
CA GLY A 72 -0.41 9.03 15.92
C GLY A 72 -1.10 9.21 17.23
N ASP A 73 -0.46 9.36 18.14
CA ASP A 73 -1.05 9.59 19.30
C ASP A 73 -1.24 10.88 19.47
N SER A 74 -1.59 11.19 19.13
CA SER A 74 -1.68 12.31 19.14
C SER A 74 -1.59 12.96 20.27
N GLU A 75 -1.30 12.74 20.77
CA GLU A 75 -1.27 13.20 21.56
C GLU A 75 -1.38 13.87 21.65
N GLY A 76 -1.48 13.84 21.46
CA GLY A 76 -1.44 14.60 21.56
C GLY A 76 -1.54 15.02 21.90
#